data_e441805c63c4b64acea9ee7e2fe580c6
#
_entry.id   e441805c63c4b64acea9ee7e2fe580c6
#
_cell.length_a   1.000
_cell.length_b   1.000
_cell.length_c   1.000
_cell.angle_alpha   90.00
_cell.angle_beta   90.00
_cell.angle_gamma   90.00
#
_symmetry.space_group_name_H-M   'P 1'
#
loop_
_entity.id
_entity.type
_entity.pdbx_description
1 polymer ?
#
loop_
_entity_poly.entity_id
_entity_poly.type
_entity_poly.pdbx_seq_one_letter_code
_entity_poly.pdbx_strand_id
1 'polypeptide(L)'
;MKTKKPFFILLSIIFVFINSILYAQIEIPRNLKHAYEKGTRSLDGSPGPNYWQNFSDYTINVLFIPSERKLIGREKIIYNNNSPDILNRIVLRFYQDLFKKGSPREFQVNPSDVHDGVVLKKLFIEGIPVDLNDKSKANQVGTNLNIKLDSSLFIYPKSQTLFEIEWELTIPKFSNVRMGTYDSTSFSLSHIFPKFLD
;
A
#
# COMPACT_ATOMS: atom_id res chain seq x y z
N MET A 1 39.52 19.92 63.19
CA MET A 1 38.61 19.05 62.39
C MET A 1 38.42 19.66 61.00
N LYS A 2 39.19 19.19 60.01
CA LYS A 2 39.06 19.72 58.63
C LYS A 2 37.79 19.16 58.00
N THR A 3 36.94 20.03 57.54
CA THR A 3 35.61 19.71 57.01
C THR A 3 35.72 18.86 55.74
N LYS A 4 35.19 17.64 55.76
CA LYS A 4 35.09 16.70 54.60
C LYS A 4 33.98 17.13 53.60
N LYS A 5 33.37 18.31 53.79
CA LYS A 5 32.27 18.84 52.97
C LYS A 5 32.56 18.94 51.45
N PRO A 6 33.75 19.47 51.01
CA PRO A 6 34.00 19.60 49.57
C PRO A 6 34.16 18.24 48.86
N PHE A 7 34.65 17.22 49.56
CA PHE A 7 34.75 15.87 48.98
C PHE A 7 33.38 15.23 48.67
N PHE A 8 32.41 15.38 49.56
CA PHE A 8 31.05 14.85 49.31
C PHE A 8 30.32 15.59 48.22
N ILE A 9 30.53 16.91 48.09
CA ILE A 9 29.98 17.72 47.00
C ILE A 9 30.56 17.26 45.65
N LEU A 10 31.87 17.09 45.57
CA LEU A 10 32.51 16.60 44.35
C LEU A 10 32.00 15.19 43.96
N LEU A 11 31.88 14.28 44.93
CA LEU A 11 31.39 12.92 44.71
C LEU A 11 29.91 12.91 44.21
N SER A 12 29.05 13.81 44.75
CA SER A 12 27.67 13.97 44.31
C SER A 12 27.59 14.51 42.88
N ILE A 13 28.44 15.46 42.51
CA ILE A 13 28.51 16.00 41.15
C ILE A 13 28.91 14.92 40.15
N ILE A 14 29.97 14.14 40.49
CA ILE A 14 30.43 13.01 39.66
C ILE A 14 29.29 11.96 39.49
N PHE A 15 28.54 11.65 40.56
CA PHE A 15 27.44 10.70 40.51
C PHE A 15 26.28 11.18 39.60
N VAL A 16 25.99 12.50 39.62
CA VAL A 16 24.99 13.08 38.72
C VAL A 16 25.44 13.01 37.26
N PHE A 17 26.71 13.31 36.96
CA PHE A 17 27.25 13.23 35.61
C PHE A 17 27.32 11.78 35.07
N ILE A 18 27.66 10.80 35.91
CA ILE A 18 27.66 9.37 35.49
C ILE A 18 26.27 8.90 35.08
N ASN A 19 25.20 9.31 35.76
CA ASN A 19 23.83 8.96 35.39
C ASN A 19 23.36 9.59 34.09
N SER A 20 23.94 10.72 33.68
CA SER A 20 23.62 11.38 32.40
C SER A 20 24.12 10.60 31.16
N ILE A 21 25.04 9.65 31.35
CA ILE A 21 25.62 8.84 30.26
C ILE A 21 24.84 7.52 30.05
N LEU A 22 23.95 7.17 30.97
CA LEU A 22 23.07 6.02 30.83
C LEU A 22 21.94 6.38 29.85
N TYR A 23 22.22 6.41 28.55
CA TYR A 23 21.20 6.39 27.54
C TYR A 23 20.48 5.05 27.62
N ALA A 24 19.20 5.09 27.94
CA ALA A 24 18.35 3.93 27.79
C ALA A 24 18.34 3.55 26.31
N GLN A 25 19.10 2.55 25.93
CA GLN A 25 19.04 1.97 24.60
C GLN A 25 17.69 1.24 24.49
N ILE A 26 16.76 1.85 23.77
CA ILE A 26 15.51 1.18 23.40
C ILE A 26 15.90 0.00 22.50
N GLU A 27 15.51 -1.20 22.90
CA GLU A 27 15.76 -2.39 22.10
C GLU A 27 15.13 -2.23 20.70
N ILE A 28 15.94 -2.46 19.68
CA ILE A 28 15.51 -2.33 18.29
C ILE A 28 14.49 -3.46 18.00
N PRO A 29 13.25 -3.14 17.58
CA PRO A 29 12.26 -4.12 17.19
C PRO A 29 12.80 -5.09 16.12
N ARG A 30 12.42 -6.37 16.21
CA ARG A 30 12.96 -7.42 15.31
C ARG A 30 12.80 -7.11 13.82
N ASN A 31 11.67 -6.52 13.42
CA ASN A 31 11.41 -6.10 12.04
C ASN A 31 12.37 -5.00 11.55
N LEU A 32 12.79 -4.09 12.44
CA LEU A 32 13.76 -3.05 12.10
C LEU A 32 15.20 -3.58 12.10
N LYS A 33 15.52 -4.52 12.99
CA LYS A 33 16.86 -5.13 13.04
C LYS A 33 17.26 -5.70 11.68
N HIS A 34 16.35 -6.43 11.03
CA HIS A 34 16.58 -7.01 9.71
C HIS A 34 16.80 -5.95 8.62
N ALA A 35 16.16 -4.79 8.71
CA ALA A 35 16.39 -3.68 7.78
C ALA A 35 17.78 -3.06 7.95
N TYR A 36 18.28 -2.98 9.19
CA TYR A 36 19.67 -2.53 9.46
C TYR A 36 20.69 -3.54 8.95
N GLU A 37 20.49 -4.83 9.21
CA GLU A 37 21.36 -5.92 8.74
C GLU A 37 21.48 -5.94 7.22
N LYS A 38 20.37 -5.70 6.51
CA LYS A 38 20.33 -5.60 5.04
C LYS A 38 20.88 -4.27 4.50
N GLY A 39 21.12 -3.30 5.35
CA GLY A 39 21.56 -1.96 4.95
C GLY A 39 20.50 -1.15 4.20
N THR A 40 19.20 -1.52 4.33
CA THR A 40 18.11 -0.77 3.72
C THR A 40 17.66 0.40 4.59
N ARG A 41 18.08 0.43 5.87
CA ARG A 41 17.81 1.51 6.82
C ARG A 41 19.07 1.85 7.62
N SER A 42 19.34 3.13 7.84
CA SER A 42 20.42 3.64 8.70
C SER A 42 19.93 3.82 10.14
N LEU A 43 20.87 3.83 11.12
CA LEU A 43 20.53 3.92 12.55
C LEU A 43 19.86 5.26 12.92
N ASP A 44 20.11 6.31 12.17
CA ASP A 44 19.49 7.63 12.31
C ASP A 44 18.06 7.69 11.72
N GLY A 45 17.60 6.58 11.12
CA GLY A 45 16.27 6.47 10.50
C GLY A 45 16.22 6.85 9.02
N SER A 46 17.32 7.35 8.44
CA SER A 46 17.41 7.64 7.01
C SER A 46 17.46 6.36 6.17
N PRO A 47 17.18 6.43 4.85
CA PRO A 47 17.42 5.33 3.93
C PRO A 47 18.88 4.87 3.99
N GLY A 48 19.08 3.56 4.07
CA GLY A 48 20.43 2.96 4.03
C GLY A 48 20.99 2.89 2.60
N PRO A 49 22.26 2.51 2.45
CA PRO A 49 22.93 2.44 1.15
C PRO A 49 22.30 1.41 0.19
N ASN A 50 21.60 0.40 0.73
CA ASN A 50 20.90 -0.62 -0.05
C ASN A 50 19.39 -0.38 -0.13
N TYR A 51 18.94 0.84 0.21
CA TYR A 51 17.53 1.20 0.11
C TYR A 51 17.08 1.22 -1.35
N TRP A 52 15.89 0.73 -1.58
CA TRP A 52 15.22 0.77 -2.87
C TRP A 52 13.74 1.11 -2.69
N GLN A 53 13.15 1.63 -3.74
CA GLN A 53 11.70 1.89 -3.80
C GLN A 53 11.19 1.52 -5.19
N ASN A 54 10.19 0.66 -5.24
CA ASN A 54 9.43 0.41 -6.46
C ASN A 54 8.52 1.62 -6.72
N PHE A 55 8.18 1.84 -7.96
CA PHE A 55 7.22 2.86 -8.34
C PHE A 55 6.45 2.46 -9.59
N SER A 56 5.33 3.12 -9.80
CA SER A 56 4.46 2.86 -10.95
C SER A 56 4.03 4.16 -11.60
N ASP A 57 4.10 4.22 -12.92
CA ASP A 57 3.57 5.29 -13.73
C ASP A 57 2.20 4.87 -14.26
N TYR A 58 1.19 5.71 -14.04
CA TYR A 58 -0.20 5.42 -14.42
C TYR A 58 -0.66 6.36 -15.53
N THR A 59 -1.22 5.80 -16.60
CA THR A 59 -2.02 6.53 -17.59
C THR A 59 -3.46 6.03 -17.51
N ILE A 60 -4.37 6.88 -17.04
CA ILE A 60 -5.74 6.47 -16.71
C ILE A 60 -6.74 7.28 -17.55
N ASN A 61 -7.63 6.59 -18.25
CA ASN A 61 -8.75 7.17 -18.96
C ASN A 61 -10.04 6.66 -18.34
N VAL A 62 -10.92 7.57 -17.92
CA VAL A 62 -12.18 7.23 -17.27
C VAL A 62 -13.33 7.91 -17.98
N LEU A 63 -14.32 7.11 -18.37
CA LEU A 63 -15.64 7.59 -18.78
C LEU A 63 -16.55 7.60 -17.55
N PHE A 64 -17.07 8.76 -17.22
CA PHE A 64 -18.04 8.93 -16.15
C PHE A 64 -19.46 9.07 -16.75
N ILE A 65 -20.38 8.26 -16.28
CA ILE A 65 -21.80 8.29 -16.67
C ILE A 65 -22.64 8.68 -15.44
N PRO A 66 -22.92 9.97 -15.23
CA PRO A 66 -23.59 10.46 -14.01
C PRO A 66 -24.96 9.84 -13.79
N SER A 67 -25.77 9.67 -14.85
CA SER A 67 -27.12 9.10 -14.77
C SER A 67 -27.16 7.67 -14.25
N GLU A 68 -26.08 6.91 -14.47
CA GLU A 68 -25.91 5.54 -14.00
C GLU A 68 -25.03 5.45 -12.74
N ARG A 69 -24.46 6.56 -12.31
CA ARG A 69 -23.42 6.59 -11.26
C ARG A 69 -22.30 5.60 -11.55
N LYS A 70 -21.87 5.54 -12.80
CA LYS A 70 -20.94 4.53 -13.28
C LYS A 70 -19.64 5.16 -13.78
N LEU A 71 -18.54 4.51 -13.45
CA LEU A 71 -17.22 4.75 -14.02
C LEU A 71 -16.82 3.55 -14.87
N ILE A 72 -16.29 3.82 -16.06
CA ILE A 72 -15.65 2.83 -16.93
C ILE A 72 -14.22 3.30 -17.15
N GLY A 73 -13.27 2.53 -16.66
CA GLY A 73 -11.87 2.88 -16.68
C GLY A 73 -11.03 1.98 -17.56
N ARG A 74 -10.03 2.59 -18.17
CA ARG A 74 -8.91 1.91 -18.82
C ARG A 74 -7.63 2.51 -18.29
N GLU A 75 -6.70 1.68 -17.88
CA GLU A 75 -5.40 2.15 -17.40
C GLU A 75 -4.25 1.33 -17.95
N LYS A 76 -3.14 2.02 -18.18
CA LYS A 76 -1.83 1.46 -18.44
C LYS A 76 -0.95 1.81 -17.27
N ILE A 77 -0.26 0.80 -16.73
CA ILE A 77 0.63 0.96 -15.59
C ILE A 77 1.99 0.41 -15.99
N ILE A 78 3.02 1.25 -15.90
CA ILE A 78 4.42 0.82 -16.03
C ILE A 78 4.94 0.63 -14.62
N TYR A 79 5.07 -0.61 -14.19
CA TYR A 79 5.61 -0.96 -12.88
C TYR A 79 7.13 -1.12 -12.95
N ASN A 80 7.84 -0.44 -12.06
CA ASN A 80 9.30 -0.46 -11.98
C ASN A 80 9.74 -1.25 -10.74
N ASN A 81 10.35 -2.42 -10.95
CA ASN A 81 10.93 -3.21 -9.88
C ASN A 81 12.36 -2.78 -9.59
N ASN A 82 12.55 -1.88 -8.64
CA ASN A 82 13.88 -1.45 -8.18
C ASN A 82 14.45 -2.33 -7.08
N SER A 83 13.66 -3.31 -6.58
CA SER A 83 14.14 -4.25 -5.57
C SER A 83 15.21 -5.19 -6.12
N PRO A 84 16.02 -5.81 -5.26
CA PRO A 84 16.94 -6.87 -5.65
C PRO A 84 16.23 -8.22 -5.90
N ASP A 85 14.93 -8.30 -5.62
CA ASP A 85 14.17 -9.55 -5.63
C ASP A 85 13.38 -9.73 -6.93
N ILE A 86 13.24 -10.99 -7.37
CA ILE A 86 12.34 -11.35 -8.45
C ILE A 86 10.91 -11.40 -7.89
N LEU A 87 9.99 -10.67 -8.51
CA LEU A 87 8.60 -10.69 -8.12
C LEU A 87 7.85 -11.76 -8.93
N ASN A 88 7.34 -12.77 -8.24
CA ASN A 88 6.53 -13.85 -8.80
C ASN A 88 5.04 -13.70 -8.46
N ARG A 89 4.69 -12.61 -7.78
CA ARG A 89 3.33 -12.23 -7.41
C ARG A 89 3.22 -10.73 -7.33
N ILE A 90 2.05 -10.22 -7.70
CA ILE A 90 1.67 -8.83 -7.54
C ILE A 90 0.35 -8.73 -6.78
N VAL A 91 0.11 -7.60 -6.16
CA VAL A 91 -1.16 -7.31 -5.48
C VAL A 91 -1.72 -6.00 -6.02
N LEU A 92 -2.93 -6.06 -6.57
CA LEU A 92 -3.71 -4.88 -6.92
C LEU A 92 -4.70 -4.60 -5.81
N ARG A 93 -4.76 -3.36 -5.35
CA ARG A 93 -5.72 -2.91 -4.35
C ARG A 93 -6.89 -2.19 -4.99
N PHE A 94 -8.09 -2.64 -4.64
CA PHE A 94 -9.36 -2.06 -5.04
C PHE A 94 -10.04 -1.46 -3.81
N TYR A 95 -9.69 -0.22 -3.46
CA TYR A 95 -10.22 0.42 -2.25
C TYR A 95 -11.75 0.44 -2.22
N GLN A 96 -12.40 0.54 -3.39
CA GLN A 96 -13.84 0.61 -3.50
C GLN A 96 -14.55 -0.74 -3.28
N ASP A 97 -13.81 -1.83 -3.20
CA ASP A 97 -14.33 -3.14 -2.82
C ASP A 97 -14.76 -3.20 -1.35
N LEU A 98 -14.53 -2.13 -0.59
CA LEU A 98 -15.19 -1.97 0.70
C LEU A 98 -16.72 -1.98 0.57
N PHE A 99 -17.30 -1.56 -0.60
CA PHE A 99 -18.72 -1.62 -0.90
C PHE A 99 -19.15 -2.95 -1.52
N LYS A 100 -18.22 -3.85 -1.82
CA LYS A 100 -18.51 -5.14 -2.42
C LYS A 100 -19.31 -6.04 -1.48
N LYS A 101 -20.26 -6.76 -2.03
CA LYS A 101 -21.03 -7.76 -1.30
C LYS A 101 -20.11 -8.80 -0.66
N GLY A 102 -20.24 -9.02 0.65
CA GLY A 102 -19.42 -9.97 1.40
C GLY A 102 -18.03 -9.45 1.80
N SER A 103 -17.63 -8.23 1.45
CA SER A 103 -16.38 -7.66 1.92
C SER A 103 -16.40 -7.42 3.43
N PRO A 104 -15.31 -7.77 4.15
CA PRO A 104 -15.16 -7.41 5.56
C PRO A 104 -15.06 -5.89 5.71
N ARG A 105 -15.76 -5.33 6.69
CA ARG A 105 -15.76 -3.89 7.01
C ARG A 105 -15.95 -3.70 8.50
N GLU A 106 -15.32 -2.66 9.03
CA GLU A 106 -15.40 -2.27 10.44
C GLU A 106 -16.56 -1.29 10.71
N PHE A 107 -17.21 -0.80 9.65
CA PHE A 107 -18.32 0.16 9.75
C PHE A 107 -19.49 -0.26 8.85
N GLN A 108 -20.67 0.22 9.20
CA GLN A 108 -21.87 -0.03 8.43
C GLN A 108 -21.91 0.87 7.18
N VAL A 109 -22.30 0.31 6.06
CA VAL A 109 -22.64 1.05 4.84
C VAL A 109 -24.13 0.87 4.57
N ASN A 110 -24.74 1.82 3.87
CA ASN A 110 -26.12 1.69 3.47
C ASN A 110 -26.29 0.44 2.57
N PRO A 111 -27.23 -0.46 2.86
CA PRO A 111 -27.42 -1.69 2.07
C PRO A 111 -27.61 -1.44 0.57
N SER A 112 -28.19 -0.29 0.18
CA SER A 112 -28.33 0.08 -1.24
C SER A 112 -27.05 0.53 -1.93
N ASP A 113 -25.96 0.74 -1.16
CA ASP A 113 -24.64 1.03 -1.69
C ASP A 113 -23.78 -0.22 -1.84
N VAL A 114 -24.26 -1.37 -1.36
CA VAL A 114 -23.57 -2.65 -1.54
C VAL A 114 -23.77 -3.15 -2.97
N HIS A 115 -22.67 -3.32 -3.68
CA HIS A 115 -22.63 -3.70 -5.10
C HIS A 115 -21.50 -4.72 -5.39
N ASP A 116 -21.17 -4.95 -6.64
CA ASP A 116 -20.15 -5.95 -7.03
C ASP A 116 -18.69 -5.47 -6.83
N GLY A 117 -18.50 -4.25 -6.32
CA GLY A 117 -17.18 -3.64 -6.17
C GLY A 117 -16.61 -3.14 -7.49
N VAL A 118 -15.28 -3.14 -7.60
CA VAL A 118 -14.58 -2.91 -8.86
C VAL A 118 -14.67 -4.17 -9.70
N VAL A 119 -15.37 -4.07 -10.83
CA VAL A 119 -15.52 -5.18 -11.78
C VAL A 119 -14.38 -5.12 -12.78
N LEU A 120 -13.39 -5.97 -12.59
CA LEU A 120 -12.27 -6.10 -13.50
C LEU A 120 -12.72 -6.85 -14.76
N LYS A 121 -12.67 -6.18 -15.92
CA LYS A 121 -13.10 -6.74 -17.21
C LYS A 121 -11.96 -7.45 -17.91
N LYS A 122 -10.76 -6.82 -17.89
CA LYS A 122 -9.55 -7.35 -18.52
C LYS A 122 -8.34 -6.96 -17.72
N LEU A 123 -7.36 -7.84 -17.72
CA LEU A 123 -6.02 -7.59 -17.23
C LEU A 123 -5.04 -8.25 -18.19
N PHE A 124 -4.10 -7.47 -18.69
CA PHE A 124 -2.97 -7.95 -19.47
C PHE A 124 -1.67 -7.61 -18.76
N ILE A 125 -0.70 -8.47 -18.86
CA ILE A 125 0.68 -8.27 -18.40
C ILE A 125 1.57 -8.53 -19.61
N GLU A 126 2.33 -7.52 -20.05
CA GLU A 126 3.13 -7.58 -21.29
C GLU A 126 2.32 -8.08 -22.50
N GLY A 127 1.05 -7.63 -22.61
CA GLY A 127 0.14 -8.05 -23.66
C GLY A 127 -0.45 -9.46 -23.50
N ILE A 128 -0.06 -10.21 -22.47
CA ILE A 128 -0.56 -11.56 -22.18
C ILE A 128 -1.78 -11.45 -21.26
N PRO A 129 -2.94 -12.02 -21.63
CA PRO A 129 -4.13 -11.95 -20.81
C PRO A 129 -4.00 -12.82 -19.56
N VAL A 130 -4.45 -12.26 -18.42
CA VAL A 130 -4.57 -13.00 -17.15
C VAL A 130 -5.97 -13.58 -17.04
N ASP A 131 -6.08 -14.88 -16.82
CA ASP A 131 -7.37 -15.50 -16.53
C ASP A 131 -7.83 -15.17 -15.10
N LEU A 132 -8.76 -14.25 -15.01
CA LEU A 132 -9.33 -13.78 -13.74
C LEU A 132 -10.26 -14.81 -13.08
N ASN A 133 -10.69 -15.86 -13.80
CA ASN A 133 -11.52 -16.93 -13.28
C ASN A 133 -10.71 -18.03 -12.60
N ASP A 134 -9.46 -18.18 -12.97
CA ASP A 134 -8.54 -19.12 -12.33
C ASP A 134 -8.14 -18.60 -10.93
N LYS A 135 -8.81 -19.12 -9.89
CA LYS A 135 -8.57 -18.72 -8.49
C LYS A 135 -7.21 -19.17 -7.96
N SER A 136 -6.51 -20.06 -8.63
CA SER A 136 -5.15 -20.42 -8.30
C SER A 136 -4.13 -19.37 -8.73
N LYS A 137 -4.47 -18.57 -9.74
CA LYS A 137 -3.66 -17.47 -10.28
C LYS A 137 -4.13 -16.09 -9.84
N ALA A 138 -5.44 -15.85 -9.83
CA ALA A 138 -6.03 -14.55 -9.49
C ALA A 138 -7.03 -14.72 -8.33
N ASN A 139 -6.59 -14.46 -7.10
CA ASN A 139 -7.41 -14.63 -5.90
C ASN A 139 -7.65 -13.32 -5.18
N GLN A 140 -8.93 -12.97 -5.02
CA GLN A 140 -9.34 -11.75 -4.31
C GLN A 140 -9.67 -12.05 -2.86
N VAL A 141 -9.05 -11.27 -1.95
CA VAL A 141 -9.32 -11.30 -0.51
C VAL A 141 -9.58 -9.86 -0.05
N GLY A 142 -10.81 -9.58 0.35
CA GLY A 142 -11.22 -8.21 0.69
C GLY A 142 -10.99 -7.25 -0.48
N THR A 143 -10.21 -6.21 -0.24
CA THR A 143 -9.87 -5.20 -1.24
C THR A 143 -8.62 -5.53 -2.07
N ASN A 144 -7.98 -6.69 -1.85
CA ASN A 144 -6.74 -7.08 -2.52
C ASN A 144 -6.99 -8.18 -3.54
N LEU A 145 -6.60 -7.96 -4.79
CA LEU A 145 -6.48 -8.99 -5.80
C LEU A 145 -5.02 -9.46 -5.87
N ASN A 146 -4.77 -10.69 -5.44
CA ASN A 146 -3.47 -11.34 -5.50
C ASN A 146 -3.34 -12.08 -6.83
N ILE A 147 -2.30 -11.77 -7.59
CA ILE A 147 -2.02 -12.39 -8.89
C ILE A 147 -0.68 -13.11 -8.79
N LYS A 148 -0.71 -14.41 -8.97
CA LYS A 148 0.48 -15.24 -9.10
C LYS A 148 0.94 -15.22 -10.55
N LEU A 149 2.17 -14.82 -10.78
CA LEU A 149 2.75 -14.73 -12.12
C LEU A 149 3.27 -16.10 -12.58
N ASP A 150 3.09 -16.42 -13.86
CA ASP A 150 3.79 -17.51 -14.51
C ASP A 150 5.27 -17.14 -14.69
N SER A 151 6.17 -18.10 -14.78
CA SER A 151 7.61 -17.83 -14.85
C SER A 151 8.04 -16.94 -16.02
N SER A 152 7.29 -16.95 -17.11
CA SER A 152 7.50 -16.05 -18.26
C SER A 152 7.13 -14.59 -17.98
N LEU A 153 6.37 -14.33 -16.91
CA LEU A 153 5.90 -13.01 -16.51
C LEU A 153 6.52 -12.52 -15.20
N PHE A 154 7.53 -13.20 -14.70
CA PHE A 154 8.25 -12.75 -13.51
C PHE A 154 8.88 -11.38 -13.74
N ILE A 155 8.73 -10.50 -12.75
CA ILE A 155 9.29 -9.15 -12.82
C ILE A 155 10.67 -9.18 -12.17
N TYR A 156 11.70 -9.11 -13.01
CA TYR A 156 13.09 -9.20 -12.56
C TYR A 156 13.58 -7.91 -11.90
N PRO A 157 14.64 -7.96 -11.09
CA PRO A 157 15.29 -6.78 -10.54
C PRO A 157 15.66 -5.77 -11.63
N LYS A 158 15.42 -4.48 -11.36
CA LYS A 158 15.75 -3.37 -12.27
C LYS A 158 15.05 -3.44 -13.63
N SER A 159 13.90 -4.15 -13.70
CA SER A 159 13.09 -4.22 -14.90
C SER A 159 11.80 -3.42 -14.77
N GLN A 160 11.17 -3.18 -15.91
CA GLN A 160 9.84 -2.59 -16.03
C GLN A 160 8.87 -3.64 -16.56
N THR A 161 7.60 -3.52 -16.20
CA THR A 161 6.54 -4.39 -16.71
C THR A 161 5.29 -3.56 -16.96
N LEU A 162 4.69 -3.76 -18.14
CA LEU A 162 3.46 -3.10 -18.55
C LEU A 162 2.24 -3.91 -18.12
N PHE A 163 1.32 -3.24 -17.44
CA PHE A 163 -0.02 -3.73 -17.12
C PHE A 163 -1.06 -2.91 -17.86
N GLU A 164 -2.07 -3.56 -18.42
CA GLU A 164 -3.21 -2.91 -19.04
C GLU A 164 -4.48 -3.47 -18.40
N ILE A 165 -5.31 -2.57 -17.87
CA ILE A 165 -6.48 -2.93 -17.08
C ILE A 165 -7.72 -2.23 -17.63
N GLU A 166 -8.83 -2.99 -17.80
CA GLU A 166 -10.17 -2.44 -18.05
C GLU A 166 -11.07 -2.78 -16.87
N TRP A 167 -11.73 -1.78 -16.32
CA TRP A 167 -12.55 -1.94 -15.13
C TRP A 167 -13.84 -1.09 -15.17
N GLU A 168 -14.81 -1.49 -14.37
CA GLU A 168 -16.03 -0.74 -14.11
C GLU A 168 -16.24 -0.59 -12.61
N LEU A 169 -16.87 0.50 -12.20
CA LEU A 169 -17.19 0.78 -10.81
C LEU A 169 -18.52 1.54 -10.72
N THR A 170 -19.39 1.12 -9.80
CA THR A 170 -20.60 1.85 -9.43
C THR A 170 -20.32 2.78 -8.28
N ILE A 171 -20.69 4.05 -8.39
CA ILE A 171 -20.53 5.06 -7.34
C ILE A 171 -21.66 4.89 -6.32
N PRO A 172 -21.36 4.77 -5.01
CA PRO A 172 -22.35 4.71 -3.94
C PRO A 172 -23.27 5.93 -3.94
N LYS A 173 -24.54 5.73 -3.58
CA LYS A 173 -25.52 6.81 -3.52
C LYS A 173 -25.55 7.53 -2.18
N PHE A 174 -25.37 6.80 -1.09
CA PHE A 174 -25.56 7.33 0.28
C PHE A 174 -24.28 7.34 1.10
N SER A 175 -23.17 6.86 0.52
CA SER A 175 -21.90 6.87 1.21
C SER A 175 -21.30 8.26 1.25
N ASN A 176 -20.67 8.57 2.37
CA ASN A 176 -19.84 9.75 2.56
C ASN A 176 -18.36 9.39 2.79
N VAL A 177 -18.00 8.12 2.64
CA VAL A 177 -16.62 7.64 2.87
C VAL A 177 -15.81 7.82 1.60
N ARG A 178 -15.28 9.02 1.39
CA ARG A 178 -14.37 9.41 0.28
C ARG A 178 -14.94 9.20 -1.14
N MET A 179 -16.13 8.62 -1.27
CA MET A 179 -16.80 8.42 -2.55
C MET A 179 -18.32 8.40 -2.33
N GLY A 180 -19.05 9.04 -3.22
CA GLY A 180 -20.51 9.06 -3.18
C GLY A 180 -21.11 10.19 -3.99
N THR A 181 -22.42 10.34 -3.87
CA THR A 181 -23.17 11.44 -4.47
C THR A 181 -23.80 12.28 -3.38
N TYR A 182 -23.81 13.61 -3.55
CA TYR A 182 -24.56 14.54 -2.69
C TYR A 182 -25.95 14.82 -3.28
N ASP A 183 -26.02 14.91 -4.59
CA ASP A 183 -27.24 15.11 -5.38
C ASP A 183 -27.08 14.51 -6.78
N SER A 184 -27.99 14.80 -7.72
CA SER A 184 -27.93 14.28 -9.09
C SER A 184 -26.77 14.83 -9.92
N THR A 185 -26.07 15.87 -9.46
CA THR A 185 -25.04 16.60 -10.20
C THR A 185 -23.69 16.65 -9.48
N SER A 186 -23.67 16.41 -8.17
CA SER A 186 -22.49 16.56 -7.33
C SER A 186 -21.96 15.22 -6.85
N PHE A 187 -20.73 14.90 -7.24
CA PHE A 187 -20.08 13.61 -6.95
C PHE A 187 -18.73 13.84 -6.27
N SER A 188 -18.45 13.02 -5.25
CA SER A 188 -17.13 12.91 -4.66
C SER A 188 -16.49 11.61 -5.13
N LEU A 189 -15.30 11.69 -5.74
CA LEU A 189 -14.61 10.54 -6.33
C LEU A 189 -13.19 10.46 -5.79
N SER A 190 -12.89 9.41 -5.03
CA SER A 190 -11.55 9.16 -4.51
C SER A 190 -11.21 7.68 -4.62
N HIS A 191 -9.93 7.36 -4.88
CA HIS A 191 -9.45 5.98 -4.99
C HIS A 191 -10.23 5.14 -6.01
N ILE A 192 -10.58 5.73 -7.14
CA ILE A 192 -11.50 5.15 -8.12
C ILE A 192 -10.89 4.06 -9.00
N PHE A 193 -9.59 3.89 -9.00
CA PHE A 193 -8.88 2.96 -9.87
C PHE A 193 -8.04 1.95 -9.10
N PRO A 194 -7.79 0.75 -9.68
CA PRO A 194 -6.86 -0.23 -9.15
C PRO A 194 -5.45 0.34 -8.95
N LYS A 195 -4.80 -0.03 -7.85
CA LYS A 195 -3.43 0.40 -7.54
C LYS A 195 -2.57 -0.78 -7.13
N PHE A 196 -1.27 -0.73 -7.44
CA PHE A 196 -0.33 -1.64 -6.80
C PHE A 196 -0.26 -1.39 -5.30
N LEU A 197 -0.13 -2.48 -4.56
CA LEU A 197 0.21 -2.45 -3.15
C LEU A 197 1.73 -2.56 -3.07
N ASP A 198 2.36 -1.46 -2.68
CA ASP A 198 3.81 -1.37 -2.44
C ASP A 198 4.19 -1.99 -1.09
#